data_c60a5fc920e788a110465709e6b971e8
#
_entry.id   c60a5fc920e788a110465709e6b971e8
#
_cell.length_a   1.000
_cell.length_b   1.000
_cell.length_c   1.000
_cell.angle_alpha   90.00
_cell.angle_beta   90.00
_cell.angle_gamma   90.00
#
_symmetry.space_group_name_H-M   'P 1'
#
loop_
_entity.id
_entity.type
_entity.pdbx_description
1 polymer ?
#
loop_
_entity_poly.entity_id
_entity_poly.type
_entity_poly.pdbx_seq_one_letter_code
_entity_poly.pdbx_strand_id
1 'polypeptide(L)'
;YDYYSTCGFTHGVSLDTVISEKNPKWDDVRKIPTEIDARAKYTLQQADAFLKLHREKKGRFTPIGVIQAWSPKSAADHARKLVDMGYGYLGLGGVAQRPSGEVIELISEIRSAIPDDIRLHVFGIARFSNLGNFLGLGIESFDSSAPMLKSFKDDNSNYFLADGRNYLAIRLPSVSELSRTITDEDQIRRIESSEEDTLDSLRSYDRGQESIEHTLDLLDTHGKLLDLPLRRKEYQRTLEDAPWKTCSCLVCKEIGI
;
A
#
# COMPACT_ATOMS: atom_id res chain seq x y z
N TYR A 1 -13.56 -9.51 18.81
CA TYR A 1 -14.92 -9.78 18.33
C TYR A 1 -15.87 -8.59 18.59
N ASP A 2 -15.97 -8.15 19.84
CA ASP A 2 -16.92 -7.09 20.23
C ASP A 2 -16.65 -5.78 19.49
N TYR A 3 -15.40 -5.43 19.22
CA TYR A 3 -15.02 -4.28 18.41
C TYR A 3 -15.65 -4.32 17.01
N TYR A 4 -15.56 -5.44 16.29
CA TYR A 4 -16.18 -5.59 14.97
C TYR A 4 -17.70 -5.47 15.02
N SER A 5 -18.32 -6.08 16.02
CA SER A 5 -19.78 -6.04 16.19
C SER A 5 -20.30 -4.66 16.58
N THR A 6 -19.62 -3.97 17.51
CA THR A 6 -20.06 -2.67 18.05
C THR A 6 -19.86 -1.55 17.05
N CYS A 7 -18.76 -1.58 16.27
CA CYS A 7 -18.44 -0.53 15.30
C CYS A 7 -19.09 -0.76 13.92
N GLY A 8 -19.87 -1.83 13.73
CA GLY A 8 -20.63 -2.08 12.50
C GLY A 8 -19.77 -2.45 11.29
N PHE A 9 -18.64 -3.12 11.50
CA PHE A 9 -17.79 -3.61 10.40
C PHE A 9 -18.52 -4.68 9.58
N THR A 10 -18.30 -4.68 8.27
CA THR A 10 -18.83 -5.71 7.36
C THR A 10 -18.01 -7.00 7.39
N HIS A 11 -16.74 -6.90 7.76
CA HIS A 11 -15.80 -8.01 7.88
C HIS A 11 -15.04 -7.95 9.20
N GLY A 12 -14.68 -9.12 9.74
CA GLY A 12 -13.88 -9.22 10.95
C GLY A 12 -12.80 -10.29 10.80
N VAL A 13 -11.57 -9.95 11.17
CA VAL A 13 -10.39 -10.80 10.98
C VAL A 13 -10.05 -11.52 12.29
N SER A 14 -9.75 -12.82 12.23
CA SER A 14 -9.26 -13.57 13.40
C SER A 14 -7.89 -13.05 13.84
N LEU A 15 -7.58 -13.12 15.12
CA LEU A 15 -6.26 -12.77 15.63
C LEU A 15 -5.19 -13.73 15.08
N ASP A 16 -4.03 -13.18 14.76
CA ASP A 16 -2.90 -13.92 14.23
C ASP A 16 -1.57 -13.47 14.82
N THR A 17 -0.54 -14.25 14.59
CA THR A 17 0.84 -13.88 14.88
C THR A 17 1.67 -14.02 13.61
N VAL A 18 2.24 -12.91 13.17
CA VAL A 18 2.92 -12.82 11.87
C VAL A 18 4.10 -13.80 11.78
N ILE A 19 4.15 -14.53 10.66
CA ILE A 19 5.28 -15.34 10.21
C ILE A 19 5.79 -14.71 8.91
N SER A 20 6.86 -13.93 9.01
CA SER A 20 7.48 -13.25 7.87
C SER A 20 8.56 -14.09 7.18
N GLU A 21 9.08 -15.08 7.88
CA GLU A 21 10.18 -15.92 7.43
C GLU A 21 9.74 -16.88 6.31
N LYS A 22 10.62 -17.09 5.32
CA LYS A 22 10.45 -18.08 4.28
C LYS A 22 11.47 -19.19 4.49
N ASN A 23 10.99 -20.40 4.78
CA ASN A 23 11.86 -21.56 4.89
C ASN A 23 11.13 -22.88 4.58
N PRO A 24 11.17 -23.35 3.32
CA PRO A 24 10.53 -24.62 2.94
C PRO A 24 11.06 -25.86 3.68
N LYS A 25 12.24 -25.78 4.30
CA LYS A 25 12.75 -26.90 5.13
C LYS A 25 11.90 -27.16 6.36
N TRP A 26 11.10 -26.18 6.78
CA TRP A 26 10.16 -26.31 7.91
C TRP A 26 8.90 -27.08 7.54
N ASP A 27 8.73 -27.50 6.30
CA ASP A 27 7.70 -28.45 5.90
C ASP A 27 7.93 -29.84 6.47
N ASP A 28 9.18 -30.15 6.91
CA ASP A 28 9.48 -31.22 7.84
C ASP A 28 9.26 -30.70 9.28
N VAL A 29 8.19 -31.15 9.92
CA VAL A 29 7.76 -30.70 11.25
C VAL A 29 8.86 -30.79 12.33
N ARG A 30 9.86 -31.67 12.15
CA ARG A 30 11.00 -31.81 13.06
C ARG A 30 12.00 -30.66 12.96
N LYS A 31 11.92 -29.86 11.90
CA LYS A 31 12.83 -28.76 11.59
C LYS A 31 12.21 -27.39 11.85
N ILE A 32 10.94 -27.36 12.23
CA ILE A 32 10.27 -26.09 12.55
C ILE A 32 10.81 -25.58 13.89
N PRO A 33 11.29 -24.32 13.96
CA PRO A 33 11.63 -23.72 15.25
C PRO A 33 10.41 -23.67 16.17
N THR A 34 10.61 -23.94 17.46
CA THR A 34 9.52 -23.99 18.45
C THR A 34 8.68 -22.70 18.45
N GLU A 35 9.32 -21.56 18.27
CA GLU A 35 8.63 -20.27 18.22
C GLU A 35 7.71 -20.14 17.01
N ILE A 36 8.17 -20.56 15.83
CA ILE A 36 7.37 -20.50 14.58
C ILE A 36 6.19 -21.46 14.67
N ASP A 37 6.41 -22.66 15.16
CA ASP A 37 5.34 -23.64 15.39
C ASP A 37 4.30 -23.12 16.39
N ALA A 38 4.75 -22.48 17.47
CA ALA A 38 3.86 -21.86 18.44
C ALA A 38 3.02 -20.73 17.83
N ARG A 39 3.61 -19.84 17.00
CA ARG A 39 2.89 -18.78 16.29
C ARG A 39 1.84 -19.33 15.34
N ALA A 40 2.18 -20.37 14.57
CA ALA A 40 1.27 -21.01 13.65
C ALA A 40 0.09 -21.68 14.38
N LYS A 41 0.37 -22.42 15.45
CA LYS A 41 -0.66 -23.04 16.30
C LYS A 41 -1.56 -22.01 16.95
N TYR A 42 -0.98 -20.94 17.50
CA TYR A 42 -1.74 -19.85 18.12
C TYR A 42 -2.69 -19.21 17.11
N THR A 43 -2.22 -18.88 15.90
CA THR A 43 -3.06 -18.31 14.84
C THR A 43 -4.27 -19.20 14.53
N LEU A 44 -4.07 -20.52 14.37
CA LEU A 44 -5.17 -21.45 14.11
C LEU A 44 -6.12 -21.59 15.31
N GLN A 45 -5.61 -21.60 16.54
CA GLN A 45 -6.44 -21.63 17.75
C GLN A 45 -7.30 -20.37 17.88
N GLN A 46 -6.73 -19.21 17.59
CA GLN A 46 -7.48 -17.95 17.61
C GLN A 46 -8.55 -17.91 16.50
N ALA A 47 -8.25 -18.45 15.33
CA ALA A 47 -9.22 -18.57 14.26
C ALA A 47 -10.42 -19.47 14.68
N ASP A 48 -10.16 -20.63 15.26
CA ASP A 48 -11.22 -21.52 15.75
C ASP A 48 -12.09 -20.83 16.84
N ALA A 49 -11.45 -20.22 17.82
CA ALA A 49 -12.15 -19.50 18.90
C ALA A 49 -12.99 -18.33 18.37
N PHE A 50 -12.44 -17.55 17.43
CA PHE A 50 -13.14 -16.42 16.81
C PHE A 50 -14.38 -16.87 16.03
N LEU A 51 -14.28 -17.93 15.26
CA LEU A 51 -15.40 -18.45 14.46
C LEU A 51 -16.47 -19.07 15.35
N LYS A 52 -16.10 -19.79 16.40
CA LYS A 52 -17.05 -20.32 17.42
C LYS A 52 -17.84 -19.19 18.08
N LEU A 53 -17.14 -18.18 18.54
CA LEU A 53 -17.76 -17.00 19.16
C LEU A 53 -18.68 -16.25 18.18
N HIS A 54 -18.26 -16.15 16.91
CA HIS A 54 -19.08 -15.55 15.85
C HIS A 54 -20.39 -16.30 15.65
N ARG A 55 -20.37 -17.64 15.62
CA ARG A 55 -21.55 -18.50 15.49
C ARG A 55 -22.46 -18.40 16.72
N GLU A 56 -21.90 -18.46 17.92
CA GLU A 56 -22.62 -18.35 19.19
C GLU A 56 -23.37 -17.02 19.31
N LYS A 57 -22.68 -15.92 18.99
CA LYS A 57 -23.24 -14.55 19.07
C LYS A 57 -24.08 -14.17 17.85
N LYS A 58 -24.21 -15.06 16.83
CA LYS A 58 -24.90 -14.79 15.56
C LYS A 58 -24.41 -13.49 14.92
N GLY A 59 -23.08 -13.34 14.82
CA GLY A 59 -22.43 -12.13 14.33
C GLY A 59 -22.90 -11.74 12.92
N ARG A 60 -22.97 -10.43 12.67
CA ARG A 60 -23.48 -9.89 11.39
C ARG A 60 -22.40 -9.61 10.35
N PHE A 61 -21.13 -9.57 10.77
CA PHE A 61 -20.01 -9.37 9.85
C PHE A 61 -19.53 -10.70 9.28
N THR A 62 -18.83 -10.69 8.15
CA THR A 62 -18.20 -11.87 7.57
C THR A 62 -16.88 -12.15 8.27
N PRO A 63 -16.68 -13.34 8.86
CA PRO A 63 -15.42 -13.69 9.49
C PRO A 63 -14.36 -14.07 8.44
N ILE A 64 -13.14 -13.54 8.59
CA ILE A 64 -11.95 -13.85 7.78
C ILE A 64 -10.95 -14.62 8.65
N GLY A 65 -10.61 -15.84 8.22
CA GLY A 65 -9.57 -16.66 8.85
C GLY A 65 -8.19 -16.35 8.30
N VAL A 66 -7.19 -16.08 9.16
CA VAL A 66 -5.86 -15.68 8.72
C VAL A 66 -4.96 -16.87 8.48
N ILE A 67 -4.34 -16.90 7.29
CA ILE A 67 -3.27 -17.81 6.90
C ILE A 67 -1.93 -17.15 7.23
N GLN A 68 -1.09 -17.82 8.04
CA GLN A 68 0.31 -17.47 8.25
C GLN A 68 1.18 -18.66 7.80
N ALA A 69 2.19 -18.39 6.96
CA ALA A 69 2.92 -19.45 6.29
C ALA A 69 4.41 -19.13 6.06
N TRP A 70 5.25 -20.16 6.08
CA TRP A 70 6.69 -20.11 5.78
C TRP A 70 7.04 -20.71 4.40
N SER A 71 6.07 -21.39 3.75
CA SER A 71 6.24 -22.02 2.44
C SER A 71 4.89 -22.11 1.74
N PRO A 72 4.85 -22.36 0.40
CA PRO A 72 3.61 -22.65 -0.32
C PRO A 72 2.84 -23.81 0.27
N LYS A 73 3.52 -24.92 0.62
CA LYS A 73 2.89 -26.09 1.25
C LYS A 73 2.24 -25.76 2.58
N SER A 74 2.96 -25.04 3.48
CA SER A 74 2.38 -24.64 4.76
C SER A 74 1.20 -23.68 4.60
N ALA A 75 1.19 -22.83 3.57
CA ALA A 75 0.07 -21.97 3.25
C ALA A 75 -1.18 -22.78 2.86
N ALA A 76 -1.02 -23.77 1.97
CA ALA A 76 -2.07 -24.69 1.58
C ALA A 76 -2.62 -25.49 2.78
N ASP A 77 -1.73 -26.01 3.62
CA ASP A 77 -2.12 -26.78 4.82
C ASP A 77 -2.90 -25.94 5.83
N HIS A 78 -2.51 -24.67 6.03
CA HIS A 78 -3.26 -23.75 6.89
C HIS A 78 -4.60 -23.36 6.27
N ALA A 79 -4.64 -23.13 4.96
CA ALA A 79 -5.88 -22.81 4.27
C ALA A 79 -6.91 -23.94 4.40
N ARG A 80 -6.51 -25.21 4.18
CA ARG A 80 -7.39 -26.39 4.37
C ARG A 80 -7.96 -26.42 5.78
N LYS A 81 -7.12 -26.27 6.80
CA LYS A 81 -7.56 -26.26 8.21
C LYS A 81 -8.61 -25.19 8.50
N LEU A 82 -8.45 -23.98 7.94
CA LEU A 82 -9.42 -22.91 8.09
C LEU A 82 -10.74 -23.21 7.36
N VAL A 83 -10.68 -23.81 6.17
CA VAL A 83 -11.86 -24.29 5.44
C VAL A 83 -12.57 -25.38 6.23
N ASP A 84 -11.83 -26.35 6.81
CA ASP A 84 -12.39 -27.43 7.65
C ASP A 84 -13.07 -26.88 8.91
N MET A 85 -12.59 -25.76 9.47
CA MET A 85 -13.29 -25.05 10.55
C MET A 85 -14.60 -24.41 10.09
N GLY A 86 -14.75 -24.16 8.77
CA GLY A 86 -15.93 -23.58 8.13
C GLY A 86 -15.80 -22.09 7.79
N TYR A 87 -14.59 -21.59 7.57
CA TYR A 87 -14.38 -20.26 7.00
C TYR A 87 -14.67 -20.26 5.50
N GLY A 88 -15.51 -19.33 5.04
CA GLY A 88 -15.76 -19.06 3.62
C GLY A 88 -14.93 -17.90 3.08
N TYR A 89 -14.09 -17.27 3.91
CA TYR A 89 -13.21 -16.17 3.52
C TYR A 89 -11.89 -16.29 4.28
N LEU A 90 -10.77 -16.33 3.54
CA LEU A 90 -9.44 -16.48 4.09
C LEU A 90 -8.58 -15.26 3.75
N GLY A 91 -7.69 -14.88 4.65
CA GLY A 91 -6.77 -13.76 4.46
C GLY A 91 -5.31 -14.22 4.57
N LEU A 92 -4.50 -14.01 3.51
CA LEU A 92 -3.08 -14.33 3.53
C LEU A 92 -2.30 -13.17 4.17
N GLY A 93 -1.72 -13.43 5.35
CA GLY A 93 -0.88 -12.50 6.11
C GLY A 93 0.62 -12.76 5.96
N GLY A 94 1.45 -11.86 6.53
CA GLY A 94 2.91 -12.01 6.55
C GLY A 94 3.63 -11.84 5.21
N VAL A 95 2.97 -11.25 4.18
CA VAL A 95 3.48 -11.18 2.81
C VAL A 95 3.89 -9.80 2.32
N ALA A 96 3.64 -8.76 3.09
CA ALA A 96 3.88 -7.36 2.69
C ALA A 96 5.31 -7.07 2.24
N GLN A 97 6.31 -7.73 2.83
CA GLN A 97 7.74 -7.58 2.51
C GLN A 97 8.25 -8.62 1.49
N ARG A 98 7.41 -9.60 1.08
CA ARG A 98 7.85 -10.66 0.17
C ARG A 98 7.86 -10.17 -1.28
N PRO A 99 8.78 -10.67 -2.14
CA PRO A 99 8.73 -10.44 -3.58
C PRO A 99 7.41 -10.92 -4.19
N SER A 100 6.93 -10.23 -5.23
CA SER A 100 5.63 -10.55 -5.86
C SER A 100 5.53 -11.98 -6.38
N GLY A 101 6.62 -12.52 -6.94
CA GLY A 101 6.65 -13.91 -7.43
C GLY A 101 6.38 -14.93 -6.31
N GLU A 102 6.93 -14.69 -5.11
CA GLU A 102 6.68 -15.56 -3.96
C GLU A 102 5.24 -15.48 -3.47
N VAL A 103 4.64 -14.29 -3.50
CA VAL A 103 3.24 -14.11 -3.12
C VAL A 103 2.32 -14.82 -4.10
N ILE A 104 2.60 -14.73 -5.41
CA ILE A 104 1.88 -15.44 -6.46
C ILE A 104 1.97 -16.95 -6.25
N GLU A 105 3.16 -17.48 -5.94
CA GLU A 105 3.38 -18.90 -5.63
C GLU A 105 2.54 -19.36 -4.43
N LEU A 106 2.53 -18.60 -3.33
CA LEU A 106 1.71 -18.88 -2.16
C LEU A 106 0.21 -18.91 -2.50
N ILE A 107 -0.28 -17.91 -3.23
CA ILE A 107 -1.69 -17.81 -3.63
C ILE A 107 -2.08 -18.97 -4.54
N SER A 108 -1.24 -19.31 -5.52
CA SER A 108 -1.49 -20.44 -6.44
C SER A 108 -1.61 -21.75 -5.69
N GLU A 109 -0.73 -22.00 -4.72
CA GLU A 109 -0.77 -23.22 -3.93
C GLU A 109 -1.98 -23.26 -2.98
N ILE A 110 -2.33 -22.11 -2.36
CA ILE A 110 -3.57 -22.00 -1.57
C ILE A 110 -4.77 -22.33 -2.46
N ARG A 111 -4.88 -21.68 -3.62
CA ARG A 111 -6.02 -21.86 -4.53
C ARG A 111 -6.18 -23.31 -5.00
N SER A 112 -5.08 -24.00 -5.29
CA SER A 112 -5.08 -25.41 -5.65
C SER A 112 -5.53 -26.34 -4.51
N ALA A 113 -5.52 -25.87 -3.27
CA ALA A 113 -5.75 -26.67 -2.08
C ALA A 113 -7.15 -26.49 -1.47
N ILE A 114 -7.92 -25.49 -1.90
CA ILE A 114 -9.24 -25.14 -1.35
C ILE A 114 -10.29 -25.05 -2.45
N PRO A 115 -11.60 -25.17 -2.13
CA PRO A 115 -12.69 -24.97 -3.07
C PRO A 115 -12.70 -23.58 -3.72
N ASP A 116 -13.20 -23.49 -4.96
CA ASP A 116 -13.21 -22.25 -5.75
C ASP A 116 -14.12 -21.15 -5.17
N ASP A 117 -15.15 -21.53 -4.41
CA ASP A 117 -16.10 -20.63 -3.77
C ASP A 117 -15.53 -19.96 -2.49
N ILE A 118 -14.38 -20.41 -2.00
CA ILE A 118 -13.70 -19.79 -0.87
C ILE A 118 -13.04 -18.48 -1.34
N ARG A 119 -13.45 -17.38 -0.74
CA ARG A 119 -12.91 -16.05 -1.02
C ARG A 119 -11.50 -15.88 -0.45
N LEU A 120 -10.66 -15.13 -1.15
CA LEU A 120 -9.30 -14.82 -0.71
C LEU A 120 -9.06 -13.32 -0.61
N HIS A 121 -8.46 -12.92 0.49
CA HIS A 121 -7.91 -11.58 0.76
C HIS A 121 -6.38 -11.66 0.90
N VAL A 122 -5.66 -10.63 0.47
CA VAL A 122 -4.20 -10.54 0.67
C VAL A 122 -3.87 -9.27 1.42
N PHE A 123 -3.31 -9.44 2.63
CA PHE A 123 -2.99 -8.32 3.51
C PHE A 123 -1.73 -7.55 3.10
N GLY A 124 -1.82 -6.22 3.13
CA GLY A 124 -0.67 -5.32 3.02
C GLY A 124 -0.05 -5.21 1.63
N ILE A 125 -0.72 -5.67 0.57
CA ILE A 125 -0.17 -5.65 -0.78
C ILE A 125 -1.09 -4.89 -1.75
N ALA A 126 -0.60 -3.75 -2.27
CA ALA A 126 -1.14 -3.14 -3.48
C ALA A 126 0.02 -2.81 -4.42
N ARG A 127 0.49 -3.79 -5.15
CA ARG A 127 1.45 -3.58 -6.23
C ARG A 127 0.67 -3.55 -7.53
N PHE A 128 0.40 -2.35 -8.04
CA PHE A 128 -0.44 -2.15 -9.25
C PHE A 128 0.02 -2.99 -10.44
N SER A 129 1.33 -3.20 -10.61
CA SER A 129 1.89 -4.05 -11.67
C SER A 129 1.46 -5.52 -11.60
N ASN A 130 0.95 -5.99 -10.47
CA ASN A 130 0.59 -7.39 -10.24
C ASN A 130 -0.91 -7.62 -10.05
N LEU A 131 -1.73 -6.56 -10.13
CA LEU A 131 -3.19 -6.69 -9.93
C LEU A 131 -3.82 -7.67 -10.91
N GLY A 132 -3.40 -7.66 -12.19
CA GLY A 132 -3.89 -8.61 -13.19
C GLY A 132 -3.60 -10.06 -12.82
N ASN A 133 -2.40 -10.34 -12.27
CA ASN A 133 -2.04 -11.68 -11.80
C ASN A 133 -2.88 -12.10 -10.58
N PHE A 134 -3.11 -11.19 -9.64
CA PHE A 134 -3.92 -11.46 -8.45
C PHE A 134 -5.38 -11.73 -8.80
N LEU A 135 -5.96 -10.95 -9.71
CA LEU A 135 -7.32 -11.19 -10.21
C LEU A 135 -7.43 -12.53 -10.93
N GLY A 136 -6.43 -12.88 -11.76
CA GLY A 136 -6.37 -14.17 -12.44
C GLY A 136 -6.27 -15.38 -11.49
N LEU A 137 -5.79 -15.17 -10.25
CA LEU A 137 -5.73 -16.18 -9.19
C LEU A 137 -6.96 -16.15 -8.27
N GLY A 138 -7.99 -15.39 -8.60
CA GLY A 138 -9.23 -15.32 -7.84
C GLY A 138 -9.10 -14.62 -6.48
N ILE A 139 -8.19 -13.64 -6.35
CA ILE A 139 -8.16 -12.75 -5.19
C ILE A 139 -9.35 -11.81 -5.27
N GLU A 140 -10.19 -11.80 -4.24
CA GLU A 140 -11.37 -10.95 -4.17
C GLU A 140 -11.07 -9.56 -3.60
N SER A 141 -10.17 -9.49 -2.64
CA SER A 141 -9.81 -8.21 -2.04
C SER A 141 -8.36 -8.15 -1.53
N PHE A 142 -7.87 -6.96 -1.37
CA PHE A 142 -6.57 -6.67 -0.75
C PHE A 142 -6.62 -5.32 -0.05
N ASP A 143 -5.71 -5.08 0.87
CA ASP A 143 -5.48 -3.79 1.50
C ASP A 143 -4.04 -3.34 1.33
N SER A 144 -3.80 -2.04 1.33
CA SER A 144 -2.45 -1.51 1.38
C SER A 144 -2.42 -0.02 1.70
N SER A 145 -1.49 0.36 2.56
CA SER A 145 -1.09 1.75 2.75
C SER A 145 -0.04 2.23 1.72
N ALA A 146 0.45 1.33 0.84
CA ALA A 146 1.55 1.65 -0.07
C ALA A 146 1.26 2.83 -1.01
N PRO A 147 0.05 2.99 -1.62
CA PRO A 147 -0.23 4.16 -2.46
C PRO A 147 -0.14 5.46 -1.67
N MET A 148 -0.70 5.49 -0.48
CA MET A 148 -0.64 6.66 0.40
C MET A 148 0.80 6.94 0.85
N LEU A 149 1.54 5.92 1.31
CA LEU A 149 2.92 6.08 1.73
C LEU A 149 3.83 6.53 0.58
N LYS A 150 3.62 6.03 -0.63
CA LYS A 150 4.37 6.45 -1.81
C LYS A 150 4.13 7.91 -2.15
N SER A 151 2.91 8.41 -2.05
CA SER A 151 2.61 9.83 -2.31
C SER A 151 3.38 10.78 -1.40
N PHE A 152 3.75 10.35 -0.18
CA PHE A 152 4.49 11.17 0.77
C PHE A 152 5.99 10.87 0.85
N LYS A 153 6.41 9.62 0.55
CA LYS A 153 7.78 9.15 0.84
C LYS A 153 8.60 8.77 -0.40
N ASP A 154 7.96 8.57 -1.56
CA ASP A 154 8.67 8.19 -2.77
C ASP A 154 9.12 9.46 -3.50
N ASP A 155 10.43 9.69 -3.53
CA ASP A 155 11.03 10.87 -4.17
C ASP A 155 11.22 10.71 -5.69
N ASN A 156 10.79 9.59 -6.28
CA ASN A 156 11.01 9.31 -7.70
C ASN A 156 9.70 9.05 -8.47
N SER A 157 8.65 8.56 -7.79
CA SER A 157 7.43 8.09 -8.44
C SER A 157 6.26 8.09 -7.47
N ASN A 158 5.65 9.24 -7.27
CA ASN A 158 4.57 9.44 -6.29
C ASN A 158 3.25 9.96 -6.88
N TYR A 159 3.19 10.15 -8.20
CA TYR A 159 1.97 10.53 -8.91
C TYR A 159 1.59 9.45 -9.93
N PHE A 160 0.51 8.72 -9.66
CA PHE A 160 0.07 7.56 -10.45
C PHE A 160 -1.23 7.88 -11.21
N LEU A 161 -1.27 7.50 -12.50
CA LEU A 161 -2.47 7.53 -13.30
C LEU A 161 -3.14 6.16 -13.37
N ALA A 162 -4.43 6.14 -13.68
CA ALA A 162 -5.22 4.93 -13.80
C ALA A 162 -4.73 3.98 -14.92
N ASP A 163 -4.04 4.50 -15.93
CA ASP A 163 -3.46 3.74 -17.05
C ASP A 163 -2.09 3.11 -16.72
N GLY A 164 -1.59 3.27 -15.47
CA GLY A 164 -0.33 2.71 -15.00
C GLY A 164 0.90 3.60 -15.22
N ARG A 165 0.76 4.74 -15.91
CA ARG A 165 1.84 5.74 -15.97
C ARG A 165 2.08 6.34 -14.59
N ASN A 166 3.32 6.71 -14.32
CA ASN A 166 3.69 7.36 -13.09
C ASN A 166 4.65 8.53 -13.33
N TYR A 167 4.58 9.49 -12.45
CA TYR A 167 5.36 10.73 -12.49
C TYR A 167 5.88 11.08 -11.10
N LEU A 168 6.80 12.01 -11.04
CA LEU A 168 7.13 12.70 -9.80
C LEU A 168 6.21 13.93 -9.68
N ALA A 169 5.38 13.98 -8.62
CA ALA A 169 4.61 15.17 -8.31
C ALA A 169 5.56 16.32 -7.95
N ILE A 170 5.28 17.50 -8.48
CA ILE A 170 6.03 18.70 -8.14
C ILE A 170 5.71 19.05 -6.68
N ARG A 171 6.75 19.19 -5.88
CA ARG A 171 6.65 19.54 -4.47
C ARG A 171 7.38 20.84 -4.20
N LEU A 172 6.68 21.75 -3.56
CA LEU A 172 7.24 23.01 -3.03
C LEU A 172 7.17 22.93 -1.50
N PRO A 173 8.24 22.53 -0.82
CA PRO A 173 8.26 22.53 0.63
C PRO A 173 8.19 23.94 1.18
N SER A 174 7.30 24.18 2.13
CA SER A 174 7.17 25.46 2.82
C SER A 174 8.18 25.61 3.96
N VAL A 175 8.38 26.85 4.40
CA VAL A 175 9.18 27.16 5.61
C VAL A 175 8.68 26.37 6.82
N SER A 176 7.37 26.18 6.97
CA SER A 176 6.77 25.47 8.10
C SER A 176 7.18 23.99 8.16
N GLU A 177 7.44 23.37 7.03
CA GLU A 177 7.93 21.97 6.97
C GLU A 177 9.41 21.87 7.42
N LEU A 178 10.18 22.95 7.27
CA LEU A 178 11.61 23.02 7.56
C LEU A 178 11.93 23.83 8.81
N SER A 179 10.93 24.41 9.47
CA SER A 179 11.05 25.40 10.57
C SER A 179 11.84 24.94 11.80
N ARG A 180 12.25 23.67 11.86
CA ARG A 180 13.14 23.18 12.93
C ARG A 180 14.62 23.48 12.70
N THR A 181 15.00 23.94 11.52
CA THR A 181 16.41 24.15 11.12
C THR A 181 16.74 25.57 10.68
N ILE A 182 15.75 26.36 10.26
CA ILE A 182 15.96 27.73 9.75
C ILE A 182 15.42 28.74 10.77
N THR A 183 16.30 29.56 11.33
CA THR A 183 15.97 30.60 12.33
C THR A 183 16.26 32.02 11.83
N ASP A 184 16.90 32.17 10.68
CA ASP A 184 17.22 33.47 10.08
C ASP A 184 15.98 34.04 9.36
N GLU A 185 15.46 35.16 9.83
CA GLU A 185 14.29 35.84 9.30
C GLU A 185 14.46 36.29 7.83
N ASP A 186 15.67 36.69 7.42
CA ASP A 186 15.92 37.07 6.03
C ASP A 186 15.90 35.86 5.11
N GLN A 187 16.39 34.72 5.57
CA GLN A 187 16.31 33.47 4.84
C GLN A 187 14.86 33.00 4.74
N ILE A 188 14.08 33.07 5.80
CA ILE A 188 12.64 32.73 5.82
C ILE A 188 11.90 33.58 4.78
N ARG A 189 12.05 34.91 4.78
CA ARG A 189 11.40 35.77 3.79
C ARG A 189 11.77 35.43 2.34
N ARG A 190 13.02 35.08 2.07
CA ARG A 190 13.46 34.67 0.73
C ARG A 190 12.82 33.39 0.29
N ILE A 191 12.66 32.40 1.18
CA ILE A 191 12.01 31.13 0.88
C ILE A 191 10.53 31.35 0.62
N GLU A 192 9.83 32.13 1.44
CA GLU A 192 8.42 32.45 1.27
C GLU A 192 8.16 33.17 -0.07
N SER A 193 8.96 34.19 -0.39
CA SER A 193 8.85 34.86 -1.70
C SER A 193 9.12 33.90 -2.87
N SER A 194 10.12 33.04 -2.74
CA SER A 194 10.43 32.04 -3.79
C SER A 194 9.33 30.98 -3.93
N GLU A 195 8.67 30.60 -2.84
CA GLU A 195 7.50 29.70 -2.86
C GLU A 195 6.34 30.35 -3.64
N GLU A 196 5.98 31.60 -3.33
CA GLU A 196 4.92 32.35 -4.00
C GLU A 196 5.20 32.50 -5.50
N ASP A 197 6.40 32.97 -5.86
CA ASP A 197 6.81 33.17 -7.25
C ASP A 197 6.74 31.86 -8.06
N THR A 198 7.17 30.75 -7.45
CA THR A 198 7.17 29.43 -8.07
C THR A 198 5.75 28.89 -8.25
N LEU A 199 4.88 29.06 -7.25
CA LEU A 199 3.47 28.69 -7.33
C LEU A 199 2.73 29.47 -8.42
N ASP A 200 2.97 30.77 -8.52
CA ASP A 200 2.34 31.62 -9.53
C ASP A 200 2.84 31.28 -10.94
N SER A 201 4.13 30.94 -11.09
CA SER A 201 4.67 30.44 -12.35
C SER A 201 4.06 29.10 -12.75
N LEU A 202 3.92 28.14 -11.82
CA LEU A 202 3.26 26.84 -12.10
C LEU A 202 1.82 27.03 -12.56
N ARG A 203 1.05 27.89 -11.90
CA ARG A 203 -0.33 28.21 -12.28
C ARG A 203 -0.40 28.90 -13.64
N SER A 204 0.54 29.81 -13.93
CA SER A 204 0.63 30.50 -15.22
C SER A 204 1.03 29.55 -16.34
N TYR A 205 1.94 28.62 -16.07
CA TYR A 205 2.30 27.53 -16.99
C TYR A 205 1.08 26.66 -17.32
N ASP A 206 0.29 26.24 -16.33
CA ASP A 206 -0.91 25.44 -16.57
C ASP A 206 -1.94 26.15 -17.46
N ARG A 207 -2.04 27.48 -17.37
CA ARG A 207 -2.85 28.34 -18.23
C ARG A 207 -2.23 28.63 -19.59
N GLY A 208 -1.01 28.17 -19.86
CA GLY A 208 -0.27 28.45 -21.10
C GLY A 208 0.25 29.88 -21.21
N GLN A 209 0.44 30.57 -20.08
CA GLN A 209 0.88 31.97 -20.00
C GLN A 209 2.37 32.08 -19.60
N GLU A 210 2.99 30.98 -19.23
CA GLU A 210 4.39 30.95 -18.81
C GLU A 210 5.15 29.82 -19.55
N SER A 211 6.46 29.97 -19.70
CA SER A 211 7.32 28.97 -20.32
C SER A 211 7.73 27.88 -19.33
N ILE A 212 7.95 26.66 -19.83
CA ILE A 212 8.43 25.54 -19.01
C ILE A 212 9.82 25.84 -18.45
N GLU A 213 10.69 26.48 -19.24
CA GLU A 213 12.07 26.79 -18.83
C GLU A 213 12.08 27.72 -17.61
N HIS A 214 11.28 28.80 -17.66
CA HIS A 214 11.20 29.75 -16.54
C HIS A 214 10.65 29.06 -15.28
N THR A 215 9.59 28.27 -15.44
CA THR A 215 9.01 27.52 -14.30
C THR A 215 10.01 26.53 -13.68
N LEU A 216 10.80 25.82 -14.50
CA LEU A 216 11.85 24.94 -14.00
C LEU A 216 13.00 25.68 -13.32
N ASP A 217 13.36 26.87 -13.80
CA ASP A 217 14.41 27.71 -13.16
C ASP A 217 13.98 28.21 -11.79
N LEU A 218 12.70 28.54 -11.61
CA LEU A 218 12.14 28.88 -10.30
C LEU A 218 12.10 27.68 -9.36
N LEU A 219 11.70 26.51 -9.84
CA LEU A 219 11.73 25.26 -9.06
C LEU A 219 13.16 24.91 -8.59
N ASP A 220 14.15 25.05 -9.48
CA ASP A 220 15.56 24.83 -9.15
C ASP A 220 16.07 25.85 -8.14
N THR A 221 15.65 27.11 -8.27
CA THR A 221 16.03 28.20 -7.34
C THR A 221 15.45 27.95 -5.96
N HIS A 222 14.18 27.61 -5.87
CA HIS A 222 13.51 27.26 -4.63
C HIS A 222 14.18 26.05 -3.96
N GLY A 223 14.46 24.99 -4.72
CA GLY A 223 15.17 23.81 -4.23
C GLY A 223 16.56 24.11 -3.67
N LYS A 224 17.32 25.01 -4.32
CA LYS A 224 18.64 25.45 -3.85
C LYS A 224 18.57 26.25 -2.53
N LEU A 225 17.55 27.08 -2.36
CA LEU A 225 17.35 27.84 -1.11
C LEU A 225 17.12 26.92 0.09
N LEU A 226 16.59 25.73 -0.16
CA LEU A 226 16.25 24.72 0.85
C LEU A 226 17.29 23.59 0.96
N ASP A 227 18.40 23.67 0.21
CA ASP A 227 19.41 22.60 0.11
C ASP A 227 18.82 21.23 -0.26
N LEU A 228 17.83 21.23 -1.15
CA LEU A 228 17.16 20.03 -1.62
C LEU A 228 17.78 19.50 -2.92
N PRO A 229 17.70 18.17 -3.16
CA PRO A 229 18.11 17.60 -4.43
C PRO A 229 17.29 18.16 -5.59
N LEU A 230 17.97 18.67 -6.63
CA LEU A 230 17.30 19.15 -7.83
C LEU A 230 16.71 18.00 -8.63
N ARG A 231 15.43 18.11 -8.99
CA ARG A 231 14.65 17.10 -9.72
C ARG A 231 14.21 17.62 -11.10
N ARG A 232 15.04 18.44 -11.74
CA ARG A 232 14.68 19.14 -12.98
C ARG A 232 14.18 18.22 -14.08
N LYS A 233 14.82 17.07 -14.31
CA LYS A 233 14.41 16.14 -15.36
C LYS A 233 13.05 15.50 -15.08
N GLU A 234 12.82 15.09 -13.84
CA GLU A 234 11.58 14.48 -13.42
C GLU A 234 10.44 15.50 -13.45
N TYR A 235 10.67 16.72 -12.98
CA TYR A 235 9.70 17.81 -13.03
C TYR A 235 9.42 18.26 -14.46
N GLN A 236 10.44 18.35 -15.32
CA GLN A 236 10.26 18.64 -16.74
C GLN A 236 9.32 17.64 -17.40
N ARG A 237 9.56 16.34 -17.19
CA ARG A 237 8.68 15.29 -17.71
C ARG A 237 7.25 15.43 -17.20
N THR A 238 7.07 15.75 -15.92
CA THR A 238 5.73 15.95 -15.33
C THR A 238 5.02 17.15 -15.94
N LEU A 239 5.73 18.26 -16.17
CA LEU A 239 5.18 19.46 -16.79
C LEU A 239 4.85 19.24 -18.26
N GLU A 240 5.77 18.64 -19.05
CA GLU A 240 5.57 18.37 -20.49
C GLU A 240 4.38 17.44 -20.74
N ASP A 241 4.27 16.35 -19.98
CA ASP A 241 3.19 15.37 -20.13
C ASP A 241 1.87 15.84 -19.52
N ALA A 242 1.89 16.84 -18.63
CA ALA A 242 0.73 17.44 -17.97
C ALA A 242 -0.32 16.41 -17.51
N PRO A 243 0.05 15.38 -16.69
CA PRO A 243 -0.82 14.25 -16.39
C PRO A 243 -2.13 14.64 -15.71
N TRP A 244 -2.20 15.77 -15.02
CA TRP A 244 -3.43 16.29 -14.42
C TRP A 244 -4.49 16.67 -15.45
N LYS A 245 -4.10 17.08 -16.68
CA LYS A 245 -5.04 17.42 -17.76
C LYS A 245 -5.77 16.21 -18.33
N THR A 246 -5.19 15.01 -18.21
CA THR A 246 -5.79 13.75 -18.69
C THR A 246 -6.38 12.90 -17.56
N CYS A 247 -6.12 13.25 -16.31
CA CYS A 247 -6.63 12.53 -15.14
C CYS A 247 -8.16 12.76 -14.98
N SER A 248 -8.89 11.66 -14.74
CA SER A 248 -10.35 11.72 -14.58
C SER A 248 -10.82 11.99 -13.14
N CYS A 249 -9.91 12.09 -12.17
CA CYS A 249 -10.29 12.31 -10.76
C CYS A 249 -10.83 13.73 -10.53
N LEU A 250 -11.67 13.88 -9.50
CA LEU A 250 -12.30 15.17 -9.19
C LEU A 250 -11.28 16.27 -8.89
N VAL A 251 -10.19 15.94 -8.18
CA VAL A 251 -9.15 16.93 -7.82
C VAL A 251 -8.52 17.54 -9.07
N CYS A 252 -8.04 16.70 -10.00
CA CYS A 252 -7.41 17.20 -11.22
C CYS A 252 -8.40 17.95 -12.13
N LYS A 253 -9.68 17.55 -12.16
CA LYS A 253 -10.70 18.22 -12.97
C LYS A 253 -11.10 19.60 -12.44
N GLU A 254 -11.12 19.77 -11.14
CA GLU A 254 -11.61 21.00 -10.50
C GLU A 254 -10.49 21.98 -10.15
N ILE A 255 -9.32 21.47 -9.76
CA ILE A 255 -8.23 22.31 -9.23
C ILE A 255 -7.12 22.50 -10.28
N GLY A 256 -6.82 21.49 -11.09
CA GLY A 256 -5.67 21.50 -12.00
C GLY A 256 -4.35 21.28 -11.27
N ILE A 257 -3.33 22.09 -11.60
CA ILE A 257 -2.02 22.07 -10.95
C ILE A 257 -1.98 23.02 -9.78
#